data_1c33b0de6c61fc091969d4d790b2aeda
#
_entry.id   1c33b0de6c61fc091969d4d790b2aeda
#
_cell.length_a   1.000
_cell.length_b   1.000
_cell.length_c   1.000
_cell.angle_alpha   90.00
_cell.angle_beta   90.00
_cell.angle_gamma   90.00
#
_symmetry.space_group_name_H-M   'P 1'
#
loop_
_entity.id
_entity.type
_entity.pdbx_description
1 polymer ?
#
loop_
_entity_poly.entity_id
_entity_poly.type
_entity_poly.pdbx_seq_one_letter_code
_entity_poly.pdbx_strand_id
1 'polypeptide(L)'
;MSLRAAALALLIGLTACQRATAPAPPPEKVLRYAFPAAETGFDPPQLADLYSRMVTGHIFEALYRYDYLARPFLVVPDTAAGLPEVSTDQRTWTIRLQPGIYFADDPAFKGRKRELVAEDYVYTFKRFFDPAVKSPLFNSYRQEGILGLEALRERALKSHRAFDYDTPVEGVRALDRYTILFRLAEPRPRFIFQLASSGACGAVAREVIEAYRGHEMEHPVGTGPFMLEQWRRSSFIRLVRNPGYRTVTYDAHPNADDAEGQAWLARFKGRRLPMIDAVEISIIEENQPRWLSFLNHEANLLYGIPEDFTPQAIPHGRLAPNLARRHFQAWRALASDRYMAYFNMKDPVVGGLDPAHVALRRAISLGVDVARQISGPRHGQAIPAQTVVAPFNFGYDPDFKTEASDFDPARANALLDLYGYLDRDGDGWREQPDGSPLVLELRSQPDSFYRQFEEIWLRDMTRLGIRLTVREAQWPENLKAVRAGQYMIWQAGYTNASPDAQIGLEQMYGPSIGGLNLARFKLPAYDALYDEVEALPDGPERLERLRRMLQLATAYAPMKLLVHRVVNDLAWPELTGFRRPAFGVQFWEYIDLTAPAAAAH
;
A
#
# COMPACT_ATOMS: atom_id res chain seq x y z
N MET A 1 -75.00 -43.95 -50.11
CA MET A 1 -75.41 -44.03 -48.72
C MET A 1 -74.11 -44.32 -47.89
N SER A 2 -73.58 -43.59 -46.96
CA SER A 2 -73.72 -42.23 -46.48
C SER A 2 -72.42 -41.95 -45.70
N LEU A 3 -71.72 -40.94 -46.10
CA LEU A 3 -70.57 -40.31 -45.38
C LEU A 3 -71.06 -39.73 -44.07
N ARG A 4 -70.93 -40.40 -42.95
CA ARG A 4 -71.04 -39.77 -41.58
C ARG A 4 -70.52 -40.67 -40.49
N ALA A 5 -69.25 -41.06 -40.53
CA ALA A 5 -68.62 -41.77 -39.40
C ALA A 5 -67.08 -41.64 -39.33
N ALA A 6 -66.51 -40.49 -39.69
CA ALA A 6 -65.03 -40.31 -39.65
C ALA A 6 -64.58 -38.96 -39.07
N ALA A 7 -65.37 -38.33 -38.18
CA ALA A 7 -65.04 -36.98 -37.65
C ALA A 7 -65.01 -36.90 -36.11
N LEU A 8 -64.67 -37.98 -35.36
CA LEU A 8 -64.67 -37.95 -33.88
C LEU A 8 -63.49 -38.65 -33.24
N ALA A 9 -62.30 -38.73 -33.88
CA ALA A 9 -61.12 -39.40 -33.33
C ALA A 9 -59.83 -38.62 -33.45
N LEU A 10 -59.90 -37.26 -33.59
CA LEU A 10 -58.63 -36.46 -33.67
C LEU A 10 -58.62 -35.23 -32.77
N LEU A 11 -59.13 -35.36 -31.57
CA LEU A 11 -59.14 -34.28 -30.54
C LEU A 11 -58.58 -34.72 -29.15
N ILE A 12 -57.68 -35.71 -29.12
CA ILE A 12 -56.98 -36.12 -27.89
C ILE A 12 -55.50 -36.20 -28.24
N GLY A 13 -54.72 -35.18 -27.91
CA GLY A 13 -53.28 -35.30 -28.03
C GLY A 13 -52.48 -34.04 -28.15
N LEU A 14 -52.92 -32.89 -27.64
CA LEU A 14 -52.11 -31.68 -27.53
C LEU A 14 -52.13 -31.12 -26.08
N THR A 15 -51.89 -32.01 -25.10
CA THR A 15 -51.36 -31.58 -23.82
C THR A 15 -49.85 -31.36 -24.04
N ALA A 16 -49.47 -30.19 -24.57
CA ALA A 16 -48.12 -29.72 -24.57
C ALA A 16 -47.64 -29.65 -23.11
N CYS A 17 -46.75 -30.57 -22.74
CA CYS A 17 -45.91 -30.39 -21.55
C CYS A 17 -45.17 -29.04 -21.68
N GLN A 18 -45.74 -27.99 -21.12
CA GLN A 18 -44.96 -26.81 -20.80
C GLN A 18 -43.92 -27.27 -19.75
N ARG A 19 -42.74 -27.68 -20.22
CA ARG A 19 -41.56 -27.73 -19.36
C ARG A 19 -41.44 -26.31 -18.80
N ALA A 20 -41.73 -26.18 -17.52
CA ALA A 20 -41.37 -24.99 -16.78
C ALA A 20 -39.86 -24.81 -17.01
N THR A 21 -39.48 -23.86 -17.84
CA THR A 21 -38.08 -23.43 -17.97
C THR A 21 -37.68 -22.95 -16.60
N ALA A 22 -36.74 -23.65 -15.99
CA ALA A 22 -36.13 -23.17 -14.75
C ALA A 22 -35.73 -21.70 -14.97
N PRO A 23 -36.00 -20.80 -14.02
CA PRO A 23 -35.61 -19.41 -14.16
C PRO A 23 -34.13 -19.36 -14.49
N ALA A 24 -33.76 -18.55 -15.48
CA ALA A 24 -32.36 -18.36 -15.82
C ALA A 24 -31.59 -18.00 -14.56
N PRO A 25 -30.40 -18.55 -14.36
CA PRO A 25 -29.59 -18.19 -13.21
C PRO A 25 -29.40 -16.66 -13.20
N PRO A 26 -29.37 -16.02 -12.03
CA PRO A 26 -29.15 -14.58 -11.96
C PRO A 26 -27.82 -14.23 -12.65
N PRO A 27 -27.73 -13.06 -13.29
CA PRO A 27 -26.51 -12.65 -13.96
C PRO A 27 -25.34 -12.60 -12.97
N GLU A 28 -24.17 -13.03 -13.45
CA GLU A 28 -22.92 -13.03 -12.67
C GLU A 28 -22.58 -11.60 -12.23
N LYS A 29 -22.24 -11.43 -10.95
CA LYS A 29 -21.81 -10.16 -10.38
C LYS A 29 -20.31 -9.99 -10.60
N VAL A 30 -19.92 -9.26 -11.63
CA VAL A 30 -18.52 -9.07 -12.02
C VAL A 30 -18.09 -7.66 -11.72
N LEU A 31 -17.14 -7.51 -10.80
CA LEU A 31 -16.42 -6.24 -10.59
C LEU A 31 -15.42 -6.05 -11.71
N ARG A 32 -15.55 -4.95 -12.45
CA ARG A 32 -14.62 -4.56 -13.52
C ARG A 32 -13.92 -3.28 -13.17
N TYR A 33 -12.59 -3.28 -13.27
CA TYR A 33 -11.80 -2.05 -13.14
C TYR A 33 -10.42 -2.20 -13.80
N ALA A 34 -9.63 -1.12 -13.81
CA ALA A 34 -8.35 -1.11 -14.47
C ALA A 34 -7.19 -0.86 -13.48
N PHE A 35 -6.07 -1.55 -13.69
CA PHE A 35 -4.80 -1.20 -13.08
C PHE A 35 -4.03 -0.21 -13.96
N PRO A 36 -3.42 0.84 -13.36
CA PRO A 36 -2.58 1.81 -14.08
C PRO A 36 -1.13 1.33 -14.27
N ALA A 37 -0.80 0.13 -13.86
CA ALA A 37 0.50 -0.48 -14.07
C ALA A 37 0.36 -2.00 -14.12
N ALA A 38 1.25 -2.64 -14.88
CA ALA A 38 1.27 -4.08 -15.00
C ALA A 38 1.71 -4.77 -13.70
N GLU A 39 1.15 -5.94 -13.47
CA GLU A 39 1.55 -6.88 -12.43
C GLU A 39 2.86 -7.59 -12.77
N THR A 40 3.57 -8.07 -11.74
CA THR A 40 4.82 -8.85 -11.91
C THR A 40 4.62 -10.36 -11.79
N GLY A 41 3.56 -10.81 -11.12
CA GLY A 41 3.21 -12.20 -10.88
C GLY A 41 2.48 -12.38 -9.55
N PHE A 42 2.33 -13.64 -9.09
CA PHE A 42 1.41 -13.94 -7.98
C PHE A 42 1.99 -14.88 -6.91
N ASP A 43 3.29 -14.92 -6.71
CA ASP A 43 3.92 -15.62 -5.59
C ASP A 43 4.24 -14.66 -4.43
N PRO A 44 3.52 -14.71 -3.28
CA PRO A 44 3.56 -13.69 -2.23
C PRO A 44 4.96 -13.24 -1.79
N PRO A 45 5.94 -14.13 -1.48
CA PRO A 45 7.25 -13.69 -1.00
C PRO A 45 8.12 -13.02 -2.08
N GLN A 46 7.76 -13.09 -3.37
CA GLN A 46 8.49 -12.47 -4.47
C GLN A 46 7.96 -11.10 -4.89
N LEU A 47 6.88 -10.61 -4.26
CA LEU A 47 6.18 -9.41 -4.69
C LEU A 47 6.66 -8.15 -3.95
N ALA A 48 6.88 -7.09 -4.74
CA ALA A 48 7.14 -5.74 -4.21
C ALA A 48 6.08 -4.71 -4.65
N ASP A 49 5.38 -4.97 -5.76
CA ASP A 49 4.44 -4.02 -6.34
C ASP A 49 3.03 -4.14 -5.75
N LEU A 50 2.30 -3.02 -5.77
CA LEU A 50 0.96 -2.91 -5.19
C LEU A 50 -0.06 -3.79 -5.93
N TYR A 51 0.01 -3.84 -7.26
CA TYR A 51 -1.04 -4.47 -8.08
C TYR A 51 -1.00 -5.98 -8.01
N SER A 52 0.20 -6.57 -8.03
CA SER A 52 0.38 -8.00 -7.74
C SER A 52 -0.10 -8.37 -6.34
N ARG A 53 0.24 -7.55 -5.33
CA ARG A 53 -0.22 -7.75 -3.94
C ARG A 53 -1.73 -7.60 -3.79
N MET A 54 -2.37 -6.75 -4.59
CA MET A 54 -3.81 -6.60 -4.59
C MET A 54 -4.49 -7.89 -5.07
N VAL A 55 -3.96 -8.54 -6.11
CA VAL A 55 -4.44 -9.83 -6.58
C VAL A 55 -4.20 -10.92 -5.54
N THR A 56 -2.96 -11.06 -5.08
CA THR A 56 -2.59 -12.13 -4.12
C THR A 56 -3.27 -11.96 -2.77
N GLY A 57 -3.57 -10.75 -2.35
CA GLY A 57 -4.30 -10.47 -1.11
C GLY A 57 -5.74 -11.00 -1.08
N HIS A 58 -6.31 -11.36 -2.25
CA HIS A 58 -7.64 -11.96 -2.34
C HIS A 58 -7.61 -13.46 -2.71
N ILE A 59 -6.42 -13.98 -3.06
CA ILE A 59 -6.19 -15.41 -3.32
C ILE A 59 -5.65 -16.12 -2.07
N PHE A 60 -4.72 -15.47 -1.36
CA PHE A 60 -4.09 -15.99 -0.16
C PHE A 60 -4.63 -15.31 1.09
N GLU A 61 -4.58 -15.99 2.22
CA GLU A 61 -4.95 -15.44 3.51
C GLU A 61 -3.77 -15.45 4.48
N ALA A 62 -3.63 -14.36 5.23
CA ALA A 62 -2.67 -14.23 6.32
C ALA A 62 -3.28 -14.70 7.66
N LEU A 63 -2.49 -14.68 8.72
CA LEU A 63 -2.97 -14.97 10.07
C LEU A 63 -4.00 -13.94 10.56
N TYR A 64 -3.76 -12.66 10.21
CA TYR A 64 -4.59 -11.51 10.56
C TYR A 64 -4.86 -10.66 9.33
N ARG A 65 -5.83 -9.76 9.45
CA ARG A 65 -6.15 -8.76 8.43
C ARG A 65 -6.55 -7.43 9.08
N TYR A 66 -6.58 -6.37 8.31
CA TYR A 66 -7.18 -5.11 8.74
C TYR A 66 -8.70 -5.18 8.57
N ASP A 67 -9.45 -4.72 9.59
CA ASP A 67 -10.90 -4.58 9.48
C ASP A 67 -11.25 -3.58 8.38
N TYR A 68 -12.26 -3.92 7.58
CA TYR A 68 -12.59 -3.17 6.39
C TYR A 68 -13.08 -1.75 6.66
N LEU A 69 -13.87 -1.55 7.74
CA LEU A 69 -14.47 -0.26 8.04
C LEU A 69 -13.81 0.49 9.21
N ALA A 70 -13.06 -0.19 10.08
CA ALA A 70 -12.43 0.47 11.22
C ALA A 70 -11.46 1.58 10.80
N ARG A 71 -11.54 2.72 11.48
CA ARG A 71 -10.65 3.88 11.27
C ARG A 71 -10.13 4.39 12.62
N PRO A 72 -8.83 4.64 12.77
CA PRO A 72 -7.80 4.59 11.73
C PRO A 72 -7.49 3.18 11.22
N PHE A 73 -7.58 2.15 12.05
CA PHE A 73 -7.43 0.73 11.72
C PHE A 73 -7.81 -0.15 12.91
N LEU A 74 -8.10 -1.42 12.65
CA LEU A 74 -8.23 -2.48 13.63
C LEU A 74 -7.68 -3.76 12.99
N VAL A 75 -6.78 -4.48 13.69
CA VAL A 75 -6.33 -5.80 13.26
C VAL A 75 -7.26 -6.85 13.85
N VAL A 76 -7.78 -7.71 12.99
CA VAL A 76 -8.70 -8.79 13.36
C VAL A 76 -8.14 -10.14 12.88
N PRO A 77 -8.53 -11.27 13.51
CA PRO A 77 -8.19 -12.59 13.02
C PRO A 77 -8.68 -12.80 11.58
N ASP A 78 -7.86 -13.50 10.76
CA ASP A 78 -8.24 -13.96 9.43
C ASP A 78 -8.27 -15.50 9.41
N THR A 79 -7.11 -16.17 9.30
CA THR A 79 -7.04 -17.63 9.51
C THR A 79 -6.77 -18.01 10.97
N ALA A 80 -6.32 -17.06 11.80
CA ALA A 80 -6.16 -17.26 13.23
C ALA A 80 -7.53 -17.41 13.94
N ALA A 81 -7.60 -18.24 14.97
CA ALA A 81 -8.79 -18.44 15.79
C ALA A 81 -9.07 -17.28 16.77
N GLY A 82 -8.09 -16.42 17.01
CA GLY A 82 -8.15 -15.27 17.90
C GLY A 82 -6.89 -14.41 17.83
N LEU A 83 -6.81 -13.40 18.67
CA LEU A 83 -5.59 -12.61 18.80
C LEU A 83 -4.44 -13.48 19.35
N PRO A 84 -3.17 -13.12 19.09
CA PRO A 84 -2.03 -13.90 19.53
C PRO A 84 -1.87 -13.87 21.05
N GLU A 85 -1.40 -14.97 21.64
CA GLU A 85 -0.86 -14.95 23.00
C GLU A 85 0.58 -14.44 22.93
N VAL A 86 0.85 -13.29 23.55
CA VAL A 86 2.14 -12.62 23.50
C VAL A 86 2.77 -12.62 24.90
N SER A 87 4.06 -13.00 24.99
CA SER A 87 4.81 -12.93 26.25
C SER A 87 4.99 -11.49 26.73
N THR A 88 5.19 -11.32 28.05
CA THR A 88 5.39 -9.99 28.66
C THR A 88 6.59 -9.24 28.10
N ASP A 89 7.61 -9.94 27.63
CA ASP A 89 8.79 -9.36 26.99
C ASP A 89 8.60 -9.09 25.48
N GLN A 90 7.40 -9.30 24.94
CA GLN A 90 7.04 -9.07 23.53
C GLN A 90 7.91 -9.85 22.52
N ARG A 91 8.55 -10.95 22.94
CA ARG A 91 9.45 -11.75 22.09
C ARG A 91 8.85 -13.08 21.64
N THR A 92 7.85 -13.59 22.36
CA THR A 92 7.21 -14.87 22.04
C THR A 92 5.75 -14.66 21.68
N TRP A 93 5.36 -15.17 20.51
CA TRP A 93 4.02 -15.04 19.95
C TRP A 93 3.47 -16.42 19.65
N THR A 94 2.37 -16.81 20.30
CA THR A 94 1.68 -18.06 20.05
C THR A 94 0.36 -17.78 19.36
N ILE A 95 0.13 -18.43 18.22
CA ILE A 95 -1.03 -18.18 17.36
C ILE A 95 -1.71 -19.50 17.05
N ARG A 96 -3.01 -19.57 17.28
CA ARG A 96 -3.84 -20.75 16.95
C ARG A 96 -4.61 -20.48 15.67
N LEU A 97 -4.60 -21.45 14.75
CA LEU A 97 -5.38 -21.42 13.52
C LEU A 97 -6.80 -21.92 13.74
N GLN A 98 -7.72 -21.46 12.92
CA GLN A 98 -9.04 -22.04 12.77
C GLN A 98 -8.92 -23.36 12.00
N PRO A 99 -9.43 -24.50 12.53
CA PRO A 99 -9.53 -25.74 11.76
C PRO A 99 -10.55 -25.63 10.62
N GLY A 100 -10.41 -26.47 9.59
CA GLY A 100 -11.38 -26.55 8.50
C GLY A 100 -11.24 -25.49 7.41
N ILE A 101 -10.10 -24.81 7.33
CA ILE A 101 -9.73 -23.93 6.22
C ILE A 101 -9.00 -24.77 5.16
N TYR A 102 -9.40 -24.66 3.90
CA TYR A 102 -8.83 -25.47 2.81
C TYR A 102 -8.27 -24.59 1.69
N PHE A 103 -7.17 -25.03 1.12
CA PHE A 103 -6.68 -24.48 -0.14
C PHE A 103 -7.68 -24.77 -1.28
N ALA A 104 -7.72 -23.92 -2.28
CA ALA A 104 -8.43 -24.20 -3.52
C ALA A 104 -7.94 -25.52 -4.13
N ASP A 105 -8.81 -26.24 -4.81
CA ASP A 105 -8.45 -27.53 -5.41
C ASP A 105 -7.38 -27.36 -6.49
N ASP A 106 -6.35 -28.17 -6.45
CA ASP A 106 -5.23 -28.15 -7.41
C ASP A 106 -4.72 -29.56 -7.72
N PRO A 107 -4.25 -29.84 -8.95
CA PRO A 107 -3.66 -31.13 -9.32
C PRO A 107 -2.51 -31.58 -8.41
N ALA A 108 -1.74 -30.66 -7.83
CA ALA A 108 -0.67 -30.98 -6.87
C ALA A 108 -1.17 -31.76 -5.66
N PHE A 109 -2.44 -31.59 -5.28
CA PHE A 109 -3.07 -32.30 -4.16
C PHE A 109 -3.61 -33.69 -4.52
N LYS A 110 -3.49 -34.10 -5.79
CA LYS A 110 -3.88 -35.46 -6.25
C LYS A 110 -5.33 -35.83 -5.90
N GLY A 111 -6.25 -34.87 -6.04
CA GLY A 111 -7.66 -35.02 -5.78
C GLY A 111 -8.05 -35.04 -4.29
N ARG A 112 -7.16 -34.70 -3.38
CA ARG A 112 -7.43 -34.61 -1.93
C ARG A 112 -7.72 -33.17 -1.54
N LYS A 113 -8.66 -32.96 -0.66
CA LYS A 113 -8.85 -31.66 0.01
C LYS A 113 -7.64 -31.37 0.90
N ARG A 114 -6.96 -30.24 0.66
CA ARG A 114 -5.76 -29.85 1.40
C ARG A 114 -6.09 -28.77 2.42
N GLU A 115 -6.13 -29.19 3.68
CA GLU A 115 -6.40 -28.30 4.80
C GLU A 115 -5.17 -27.45 5.15
N LEU A 116 -5.39 -26.17 5.46
CA LEU A 116 -4.39 -25.26 5.98
C LEU A 116 -3.95 -25.70 7.38
N VAL A 117 -2.65 -25.81 7.58
CA VAL A 117 -2.05 -26.19 8.86
C VAL A 117 -0.91 -25.23 9.26
N ALA A 118 -0.49 -25.29 10.51
CA ALA A 118 0.56 -24.43 11.05
C ALA A 118 1.88 -24.49 10.23
N GLU A 119 2.23 -25.65 9.72
CA GLU A 119 3.45 -25.85 8.94
C GLU A 119 3.44 -25.08 7.62
N ASP A 120 2.28 -24.76 7.03
CA ASP A 120 2.19 -23.96 5.81
C ASP A 120 2.68 -22.53 6.04
N TYR A 121 2.39 -21.94 7.21
CA TYR A 121 2.95 -20.64 7.60
C TYR A 121 4.42 -20.75 7.93
N VAL A 122 4.88 -21.80 8.61
CA VAL A 122 6.32 -22.02 8.85
C VAL A 122 7.07 -22.07 7.52
N TYR A 123 6.55 -22.81 6.55
CA TYR A 123 7.09 -22.87 5.21
C TYR A 123 7.10 -21.49 4.53
N THR A 124 5.98 -20.76 4.57
CA THR A 124 5.85 -19.42 3.99
C THR A 124 6.90 -18.46 4.57
N PHE A 125 7.07 -18.41 5.89
CA PHE A 125 8.07 -17.53 6.53
C PHE A 125 9.50 -17.92 6.19
N LYS A 126 9.83 -19.21 6.08
CA LYS A 126 11.13 -19.68 5.62
C LYS A 126 11.45 -19.22 4.20
N ARG A 127 10.44 -19.13 3.31
CA ARG A 127 10.64 -18.69 1.92
C ARG A 127 11.17 -17.26 1.79
N PHE A 128 10.86 -16.35 2.72
CA PHE A 128 11.47 -15.01 2.71
C PHE A 128 12.98 -15.03 2.88
N PHE A 129 13.52 -16.06 3.53
CA PHE A 129 14.94 -16.21 3.81
C PHE A 129 15.67 -17.11 2.81
N ASP A 130 14.97 -17.80 1.91
CA ASP A 130 15.60 -18.58 0.84
C ASP A 130 16.29 -17.65 -0.18
N PRO A 131 17.62 -17.77 -0.37
CA PRO A 131 18.34 -16.96 -1.37
C PRO A 131 17.82 -17.13 -2.80
N ALA A 132 17.27 -18.31 -3.14
CA ALA A 132 16.77 -18.60 -4.48
C ALA A 132 15.46 -17.87 -4.78
N VAL A 133 14.62 -17.62 -3.79
CA VAL A 133 13.36 -16.86 -3.91
C VAL A 133 13.63 -15.38 -4.21
N LYS A 134 14.79 -14.83 -3.79
CA LYS A 134 15.17 -13.42 -3.99
C LYS A 134 14.12 -12.43 -3.48
N SER A 135 13.52 -12.75 -2.34
CA SER A 135 12.44 -11.94 -1.79
C SER A 135 12.83 -10.47 -1.62
N PRO A 136 12.09 -9.51 -2.21
CA PRO A 136 12.29 -8.09 -1.96
C PRO A 136 11.93 -7.69 -0.52
N LEU A 137 11.19 -8.54 0.21
CA LEU A 137 10.75 -8.36 1.59
C LEU A 137 11.74 -8.93 2.60
N PHE A 138 12.82 -9.58 2.15
CA PHE A 138 13.81 -10.21 3.03
C PHE A 138 14.28 -9.27 4.14
N ASN A 139 14.66 -8.03 3.82
CA ASN A 139 15.16 -7.10 4.82
C ASN A 139 14.11 -6.73 5.88
N SER A 140 12.85 -6.57 5.49
CA SER A 140 11.75 -6.30 6.43
C SER A 140 11.58 -7.45 7.43
N TYR A 141 11.52 -8.69 6.96
CA TYR A 141 11.40 -9.85 7.84
C TYR A 141 12.67 -10.16 8.63
N ARG A 142 13.85 -9.82 8.10
CA ARG A 142 15.12 -9.92 8.83
C ARG A 142 15.15 -8.99 10.03
N GLN A 143 14.66 -7.75 9.89
CA GLN A 143 14.58 -6.78 10.97
C GLN A 143 13.68 -7.22 12.13
N GLU A 144 12.68 -8.06 11.86
CA GLU A 144 11.85 -8.65 12.93
C GLU A 144 12.65 -9.60 13.84
N GLY A 145 13.79 -10.06 13.39
CA GLY A 145 14.70 -10.87 14.22
C GLY A 145 14.16 -12.26 14.54
N ILE A 146 13.46 -12.93 13.61
CA ILE A 146 12.94 -14.30 13.80
C ILE A 146 14.13 -15.25 13.98
N LEU A 147 14.27 -15.83 15.17
CA LEU A 147 15.45 -16.60 15.57
C LEU A 147 15.74 -17.79 14.63
N GLY A 148 16.97 -17.89 14.19
CA GLY A 148 17.48 -19.01 13.39
C GLY A 148 17.27 -18.90 11.89
N LEU A 149 16.37 -18.04 11.37
CA LEU A 149 16.12 -17.92 9.93
C LEU A 149 17.31 -17.30 9.19
N GLU A 150 17.94 -16.27 9.73
CA GLU A 150 19.12 -15.65 9.12
C GLU A 150 20.30 -16.64 9.08
N ALA A 151 20.53 -17.40 10.14
CA ALA A 151 21.56 -18.44 10.19
C ALA A 151 21.31 -19.55 9.17
N LEU A 152 20.05 -19.93 8.93
CA LEU A 152 19.67 -20.91 7.91
C LEU A 152 19.97 -20.38 6.51
N ARG A 153 19.66 -19.11 6.22
CA ARG A 153 20.03 -18.44 4.96
C ARG A 153 21.54 -18.38 4.76
N GLU A 154 22.30 -17.95 5.78
CA GLU A 154 23.76 -17.88 5.68
C GLU A 154 24.38 -19.25 5.41
N ARG A 155 23.85 -20.32 6.01
CA ARG A 155 24.30 -21.68 5.77
C ARG A 155 24.10 -22.07 4.30
N ALA A 156 22.94 -21.76 3.69
CA ALA A 156 22.67 -22.01 2.29
C ALA A 156 23.65 -21.24 1.38
N LEU A 157 23.87 -19.96 1.66
CA LEU A 157 24.82 -19.11 0.91
C LEU A 157 26.27 -19.63 1.00
N LYS A 158 26.74 -19.97 2.21
CA LYS A 158 28.12 -20.45 2.44
C LYS A 158 28.38 -21.84 1.84
N SER A 159 27.36 -22.72 1.88
CA SER A 159 27.49 -24.09 1.35
C SER A 159 27.20 -24.21 -0.15
N HIS A 160 26.64 -23.17 -0.78
CA HIS A 160 26.13 -23.19 -2.15
C HIS A 160 25.12 -24.32 -2.42
N ARG A 161 24.40 -24.76 -1.40
CA ARG A 161 23.34 -25.77 -1.47
C ARG A 161 21.97 -25.11 -1.47
N ALA A 162 20.95 -25.89 -1.88
CA ALA A 162 19.56 -25.47 -1.76
C ALA A 162 19.22 -25.14 -0.28
N PHE A 163 18.32 -24.18 -0.11
CA PHE A 163 17.82 -23.81 1.21
C PHE A 163 17.07 -24.99 1.85
N ASP A 164 17.40 -25.29 3.09
CA ASP A 164 16.87 -26.45 3.79
C ASP A 164 15.58 -26.06 4.54
N TYR A 165 14.44 -26.35 3.94
CA TYR A 165 13.12 -26.12 4.52
C TYR A 165 12.79 -27.07 5.68
N ASP A 166 13.46 -28.21 5.78
CA ASP A 166 13.14 -29.26 6.76
C ASP A 166 13.89 -29.06 8.09
N THR A 167 15.02 -28.31 8.07
CA THR A 167 15.71 -27.95 9.32
C THR A 167 14.79 -27.14 10.24
N PRO A 168 14.50 -27.62 11.46
CA PRO A 168 13.78 -26.84 12.46
C PRO A 168 14.54 -25.57 12.83
N VAL A 169 13.82 -24.47 13.04
CA VAL A 169 14.36 -23.21 13.54
C VAL A 169 13.63 -22.81 14.83
N GLU A 170 14.36 -22.16 15.73
CA GLU A 170 13.79 -21.76 17.02
C GLU A 170 12.69 -20.69 16.84
N GLY A 171 12.89 -19.77 15.91
CA GLY A 171 12.10 -18.56 15.74
C GLY A 171 10.75 -18.75 15.04
N VAL A 172 10.53 -19.85 14.30
CA VAL A 172 9.22 -20.15 13.70
C VAL A 172 9.03 -21.65 13.62
N ARG A 173 7.98 -22.17 14.26
CA ARG A 173 7.68 -23.61 14.26
C ARG A 173 6.21 -23.88 14.55
N ALA A 174 5.71 -24.99 14.00
CA ALA A 174 4.46 -25.56 14.41
C ALA A 174 4.65 -26.32 15.73
N LEU A 175 3.85 -26.00 16.76
CA LEU A 175 3.82 -26.74 18.02
C LEU A 175 2.93 -27.97 17.90
N ASP A 176 1.86 -27.84 17.13
CA ASP A 176 0.93 -28.88 16.72
C ASP A 176 0.32 -28.51 15.36
N ARG A 177 -0.68 -29.27 14.89
CA ARG A 177 -1.31 -29.08 13.59
C ARG A 177 -1.84 -27.64 13.36
N TYR A 178 -2.28 -26.95 14.42
CA TYR A 178 -2.96 -25.66 14.33
C TYR A 178 -2.32 -24.57 15.20
N THR A 179 -1.17 -24.83 15.82
CA THR A 179 -0.51 -23.84 16.68
C THR A 179 0.86 -23.47 16.16
N ILE A 180 1.06 -22.18 15.90
CA ILE A 180 2.33 -21.60 15.44
C ILE A 180 2.96 -20.84 16.59
N LEU A 181 4.27 -21.03 16.76
CA LEU A 181 5.10 -20.24 17.66
C LEU A 181 6.05 -19.38 16.85
N PHE A 182 6.10 -18.07 17.15
CA PHE A 182 7.20 -17.20 16.76
C PHE A 182 8.04 -16.81 17.97
N ARG A 183 9.36 -16.76 17.79
CA ARG A 183 10.33 -16.24 18.76
C ARG A 183 11.24 -15.25 18.09
N LEU A 184 11.32 -14.06 18.67
CA LEU A 184 12.04 -12.91 18.14
C LEU A 184 13.26 -12.59 19.01
N ALA A 185 14.32 -12.08 18.42
CA ALA A 185 15.56 -11.72 19.12
C ALA A 185 15.33 -10.55 20.09
N GLU A 186 14.49 -9.59 19.68
CA GLU A 186 14.18 -8.37 20.43
C GLU A 186 12.66 -8.20 20.62
N PRO A 187 12.21 -7.37 21.58
CA PRO A 187 10.79 -7.02 21.73
C PRO A 187 10.25 -6.40 20.43
N ARG A 188 9.14 -6.94 19.91
CA ARG A 188 8.49 -6.44 18.69
C ARG A 188 6.97 -6.33 18.89
N PRO A 189 6.50 -5.33 19.65
CA PRO A 189 5.06 -5.18 19.96
C PRO A 189 4.16 -5.07 18.71
N ARG A 190 4.72 -4.66 17.58
CA ARG A 190 4.01 -4.45 16.31
C ARG A 190 4.19 -5.58 15.29
N PHE A 191 4.78 -6.69 15.70
CA PHE A 191 4.96 -7.84 14.81
C PHE A 191 3.65 -8.33 14.18
N ILE A 192 2.50 -8.09 14.85
CA ILE A 192 1.18 -8.41 14.32
C ILE A 192 0.90 -7.76 12.94
N PHE A 193 1.47 -6.59 12.65
CA PHE A 193 1.28 -5.93 11.35
C PHE A 193 1.96 -6.69 10.21
N GLN A 194 3.09 -7.35 10.49
CA GLN A 194 3.75 -8.24 9.53
C GLN A 194 2.91 -9.50 9.27
N LEU A 195 2.09 -9.91 10.22
CA LEU A 195 1.22 -11.07 10.14
C LEU A 195 -0.14 -10.76 9.51
N ALA A 196 -0.41 -9.47 9.19
CA ALA A 196 -1.69 -8.99 8.65
C ALA A 196 -1.62 -8.61 7.15
N SER A 197 -0.59 -9.04 6.43
CA SER A 197 -0.36 -8.71 5.02
C SER A 197 -0.60 -9.92 4.11
N SER A 198 -1.86 -10.22 3.78
CA SER A 198 -2.25 -11.38 2.96
C SER A 198 -1.54 -11.42 1.59
N GLY A 199 -1.37 -10.28 0.94
CA GLY A 199 -0.64 -10.17 -0.32
C GLY A 199 0.86 -10.43 -0.23
N ALA A 200 1.42 -10.59 0.97
CA ALA A 200 2.85 -10.84 1.19
C ALA A 200 3.11 -12.12 1.99
N CYS A 201 2.43 -12.33 3.13
CA CYS A 201 2.65 -13.46 4.03
C CYS A 201 1.46 -14.44 4.09
N GLY A 202 0.57 -14.41 3.09
CA GLY A 202 -0.48 -15.42 2.97
C GLY A 202 0.11 -16.83 2.82
N ALA A 203 -0.55 -17.81 3.45
CA ALA A 203 -0.06 -19.17 3.47
C ALA A 203 0.03 -19.79 2.07
N VAL A 204 1.12 -20.47 1.78
CA VAL A 204 1.31 -21.25 0.55
C VAL A 204 1.48 -22.73 0.88
N ALA A 205 0.90 -23.61 0.05
CA ALA A 205 1.09 -25.05 0.18
C ALA A 205 2.42 -25.47 -0.46
N ARG A 206 3.28 -26.15 0.30
CA ARG A 206 4.60 -26.61 -0.18
C ARG A 206 4.48 -27.47 -1.43
N GLU A 207 3.48 -28.33 -1.48
CA GLU A 207 3.24 -29.24 -2.61
C GLU A 207 2.98 -28.49 -3.92
N VAL A 208 2.29 -27.36 -3.86
CA VAL A 208 2.05 -26.49 -5.03
C VAL A 208 3.36 -25.82 -5.48
N ILE A 209 4.09 -25.23 -4.55
CA ILE A 209 5.35 -24.55 -4.85
C ILE A 209 6.37 -25.53 -5.47
N GLU A 210 6.43 -26.77 -4.96
CA GLU A 210 7.33 -27.80 -5.50
C GLU A 210 6.86 -28.34 -6.87
N ALA A 211 5.56 -28.48 -7.07
CA ALA A 211 4.98 -28.96 -8.33
C ALA A 211 5.17 -27.98 -9.50
N TYR A 212 5.08 -26.68 -9.20
CA TYR A 212 5.20 -25.60 -10.20
C TYR A 212 6.52 -24.82 -10.10
N ARG A 213 7.57 -25.49 -9.65
CA ARG A 213 8.89 -24.86 -9.49
C ARG A 213 9.38 -24.18 -10.77
N GLY A 214 9.73 -22.88 -10.67
CA GLY A 214 10.09 -22.01 -11.79
C GLY A 214 8.88 -21.33 -12.47
N HIS A 215 7.65 -21.65 -12.06
CA HIS A 215 6.40 -21.06 -12.51
C HIS A 215 5.50 -20.62 -11.34
N GLU A 216 6.07 -20.49 -10.13
CA GLU A 216 5.34 -20.14 -8.90
C GLU A 216 4.61 -18.80 -9.04
N MET A 217 5.21 -17.88 -9.80
CA MET A 217 4.64 -16.56 -10.08
C MET A 217 3.38 -16.61 -10.97
N GLU A 218 3.12 -17.74 -11.62
CA GLU A 218 2.03 -17.90 -12.59
C GLU A 218 0.90 -18.80 -12.06
N HIS A 219 1.14 -19.51 -10.96
CA HIS A 219 0.23 -20.53 -10.45
C HIS A 219 -0.14 -20.34 -8.96
N PRO A 220 -0.90 -19.28 -8.62
CA PRO A 220 -1.28 -19.01 -7.25
C PRO A 220 -2.41 -19.93 -6.80
N VAL A 221 -2.19 -20.69 -5.72
CA VAL A 221 -3.20 -21.53 -5.06
C VAL A 221 -3.25 -21.18 -3.58
N GLY A 222 -4.33 -20.54 -3.15
CA GLY A 222 -4.50 -20.06 -1.78
C GLY A 222 -5.78 -20.54 -1.13
N THR A 223 -6.06 -20.02 0.05
CA THR A 223 -7.25 -20.32 0.85
C THR A 223 -8.31 -19.24 0.75
N GLY A 224 -8.03 -18.15 0.02
CA GLY A 224 -8.83 -16.95 -0.03
C GLY A 224 -10.15 -17.04 -0.81
N PRO A 225 -10.92 -15.94 -0.81
CA PRO A 225 -12.25 -15.88 -1.40
C PRO A 225 -12.27 -16.00 -2.93
N PHE A 226 -11.14 -15.77 -3.60
CA PHE A 226 -11.05 -15.84 -5.06
C PHE A 226 -9.92 -16.75 -5.52
N MET A 227 -10.03 -17.24 -6.77
CA MET A 227 -9.05 -18.04 -7.47
C MET A 227 -8.72 -17.38 -8.81
N LEU A 228 -7.48 -17.52 -9.28
CA LEU A 228 -7.09 -17.10 -10.62
C LEU A 228 -7.72 -18.03 -11.67
N GLU A 229 -8.55 -17.49 -12.55
CA GLU A 229 -9.15 -18.23 -13.68
C GLU A 229 -8.39 -17.95 -14.98
N GLN A 230 -8.04 -16.70 -15.22
CA GLN A 230 -7.34 -16.30 -16.44
C GLN A 230 -6.32 -15.21 -16.16
N TRP A 231 -5.15 -15.34 -16.76
CA TRP A 231 -4.13 -14.32 -16.76
C TRP A 231 -3.48 -14.18 -18.13
N ARG A 232 -3.58 -12.98 -18.68
CA ARG A 232 -2.81 -12.55 -19.84
C ARG A 232 -1.91 -11.43 -19.37
N ARG A 233 -0.62 -11.74 -19.19
CA ARG A 233 0.40 -10.85 -18.61
C ARG A 233 0.30 -9.44 -19.22
N SER A 234 0.32 -8.42 -18.35
CA SER A 234 0.25 -7.00 -18.71
C SER A 234 -0.97 -6.61 -19.56
N SER A 235 -2.05 -7.37 -19.51
CA SER A 235 -3.25 -7.12 -20.32
C SER A 235 -4.54 -7.35 -19.55
N PHE A 236 -4.72 -8.56 -18.97
CA PHE A 236 -6.00 -8.91 -18.38
C PHE A 236 -5.86 -9.99 -17.30
N ILE A 237 -6.59 -9.83 -16.20
CA ILE A 237 -6.68 -10.79 -15.10
C ILE A 237 -8.16 -11.04 -14.81
N ARG A 238 -8.55 -12.31 -14.71
CA ARG A 238 -9.86 -12.70 -14.20
C ARG A 238 -9.72 -13.62 -13.01
N LEU A 239 -10.37 -13.23 -11.94
CA LEU A 239 -10.53 -14.05 -10.75
C LEU A 239 -11.99 -14.42 -10.60
N VAL A 240 -12.23 -15.64 -10.11
CA VAL A 240 -13.57 -16.14 -9.82
C VAL A 240 -13.67 -16.52 -8.35
N ARG A 241 -14.89 -16.52 -7.83
CA ARG A 241 -15.17 -16.96 -6.46
C ARG A 241 -14.60 -18.37 -6.23
N ASN A 242 -13.87 -18.56 -5.15
CA ASN A 242 -13.39 -19.87 -4.73
C ASN A 242 -14.58 -20.69 -4.18
N PRO A 243 -15.00 -21.77 -4.84
CA PRO A 243 -16.13 -22.58 -4.38
C PRO A 243 -15.83 -23.30 -3.04
N GLY A 244 -14.55 -23.54 -2.74
CA GLY A 244 -14.07 -24.15 -1.50
C GLY A 244 -13.89 -23.16 -0.34
N TYR A 245 -14.13 -21.86 -0.58
CA TYR A 245 -13.95 -20.84 0.45
C TYR A 245 -14.92 -21.07 1.63
N ARG A 246 -14.37 -21.01 2.84
CA ARG A 246 -15.16 -21.18 4.06
C ARG A 246 -16.29 -20.15 4.18
N THR A 247 -17.26 -20.41 5.03
CA THR A 247 -18.32 -19.43 5.28
C THR A 247 -17.80 -18.31 6.16
N VAL A 248 -17.54 -17.16 5.53
CA VAL A 248 -17.22 -15.89 6.18
C VAL A 248 -18.38 -14.93 5.96
N THR A 249 -18.77 -14.20 7.00
CA THR A 249 -19.85 -13.22 6.92
C THR A 249 -19.32 -11.81 7.10
N TYR A 250 -20.03 -10.84 6.53
CA TYR A 250 -19.74 -9.43 6.70
C TYR A 250 -19.91 -9.05 8.18
N ASP A 251 -18.80 -8.74 8.83
CA ASP A 251 -18.74 -8.32 10.24
C ASP A 251 -17.59 -7.32 10.40
N ALA A 252 -17.84 -6.07 10.01
CA ALA A 252 -16.87 -4.98 10.05
C ALA A 252 -17.19 -4.04 11.22
N HIS A 253 -16.20 -3.27 11.67
CA HIS A 253 -16.27 -2.46 12.89
C HIS A 253 -16.06 -0.95 12.60
N PRO A 254 -17.04 -0.26 11.98
CA PRO A 254 -16.94 1.18 11.77
C PRO A 254 -17.04 1.93 13.10
N ASN A 255 -16.37 3.08 13.20
CA ASN A 255 -16.49 3.96 14.36
C ASN A 255 -17.94 4.43 14.53
N ALA A 256 -18.32 4.79 15.76
CA ALA A 256 -19.69 5.20 16.07
C ALA A 256 -20.12 6.50 15.36
N ASP A 257 -19.17 7.39 15.08
CA ASP A 257 -19.34 8.65 14.35
C ASP A 257 -19.22 8.53 12.83
N ASP A 258 -18.89 7.34 12.33
CA ASP A 258 -18.77 7.04 10.89
C ASP A 258 -20.15 6.66 10.31
N ALA A 259 -20.95 7.65 9.94
CA ALA A 259 -22.31 7.44 9.44
C ALA A 259 -22.35 6.55 8.17
N GLU A 260 -21.40 6.68 7.25
CA GLU A 260 -21.32 5.85 6.05
C GLU A 260 -20.98 4.41 6.39
N GLY A 261 -19.96 4.19 7.23
CA GLY A 261 -19.57 2.84 7.69
C GLY A 261 -20.70 2.16 8.45
N GLN A 262 -21.42 2.88 9.32
CA GLN A 262 -22.59 2.37 10.04
C GLN A 262 -23.72 1.96 9.07
N ALA A 263 -23.96 2.75 8.02
CA ALA A 263 -24.96 2.41 6.99
C ALA A 263 -24.55 1.13 6.20
N TRP A 264 -23.27 0.96 5.86
CA TRP A 264 -22.79 -0.27 5.23
C TRP A 264 -22.90 -1.48 6.16
N LEU A 265 -22.52 -1.32 7.43
CA LEU A 265 -22.68 -2.38 8.42
C LEU A 265 -24.16 -2.81 8.54
N ALA A 266 -25.08 -1.84 8.70
CA ALA A 266 -26.51 -2.13 8.80
C ALA A 266 -27.06 -2.87 7.57
N ARG A 267 -26.56 -2.53 6.36
CA ARG A 267 -26.99 -3.14 5.10
C ARG A 267 -26.44 -4.54 4.88
N PHE A 268 -25.20 -4.81 5.28
CA PHE A 268 -24.48 -6.01 4.87
C PHE A 268 -24.17 -6.99 5.99
N LYS A 269 -24.35 -6.63 7.27
CA LYS A 269 -24.07 -7.50 8.42
C LYS A 269 -24.67 -8.88 8.25
N GLY A 270 -23.85 -9.91 8.43
CA GLY A 270 -24.23 -11.31 8.34
C GLY A 270 -24.35 -11.86 6.89
N ARG A 271 -24.18 -11.02 5.85
CA ARG A 271 -24.15 -11.53 4.46
C ARG A 271 -22.87 -12.32 4.22
N ARG A 272 -23.00 -13.42 3.48
CA ARG A 272 -21.84 -14.26 3.11
C ARG A 272 -20.90 -13.51 2.16
N LEU A 273 -19.61 -13.61 2.42
CA LEU A 273 -18.53 -13.10 1.60
C LEU A 273 -17.95 -14.23 0.71
N PRO A 274 -17.39 -13.88 -0.47
CA PRO A 274 -17.50 -12.60 -1.17
C PRO A 274 -18.93 -12.36 -1.67
N MET A 275 -19.32 -11.07 -1.81
CA MET A 275 -20.67 -10.72 -2.30
C MET A 275 -20.76 -10.64 -3.83
N ILE A 276 -19.64 -10.68 -4.53
CA ILE A 276 -19.50 -10.73 -6.00
C ILE A 276 -18.99 -12.10 -6.44
N ASP A 277 -19.18 -12.43 -7.71
CA ASP A 277 -18.85 -13.75 -8.27
C ASP A 277 -17.47 -13.76 -8.95
N ALA A 278 -17.09 -12.63 -9.57
CA ALA A 278 -15.82 -12.50 -10.27
C ALA A 278 -15.27 -11.07 -10.22
N VAL A 279 -13.96 -10.96 -10.48
CA VAL A 279 -13.25 -9.69 -10.67
C VAL A 279 -12.51 -9.75 -12.00
N GLU A 280 -12.76 -8.79 -12.87
CA GLU A 280 -12.06 -8.59 -14.14
C GLU A 280 -11.22 -7.32 -14.07
N ILE A 281 -9.93 -7.45 -14.33
CA ILE A 281 -8.96 -6.36 -14.27
C ILE A 281 -8.31 -6.21 -15.62
N SER A 282 -8.48 -5.06 -16.24
CA SER A 282 -7.75 -4.66 -17.45
C SER A 282 -6.50 -3.86 -17.05
N ILE A 283 -5.39 -4.08 -17.74
CA ILE A 283 -4.20 -3.26 -17.55
C ILE A 283 -4.28 -2.11 -18.55
N ILE A 284 -4.48 -0.88 -18.04
CA ILE A 284 -4.60 0.34 -18.84
C ILE A 284 -3.69 1.40 -18.21
N GLU A 285 -2.46 1.47 -18.69
CA GLU A 285 -1.42 2.32 -18.08
C GLU A 285 -1.67 3.81 -18.36
N GLU A 286 -2.14 4.14 -19.56
CA GLU A 286 -2.38 5.52 -19.96
C GLU A 286 -3.63 6.12 -19.28
N ASN A 287 -3.50 7.34 -18.78
CA ASN A 287 -4.53 8.04 -18.02
C ASN A 287 -5.83 8.26 -18.82
N GLN A 288 -5.71 8.72 -20.07
CA GLN A 288 -6.88 9.04 -20.91
C GLN A 288 -7.69 7.78 -21.30
N PRO A 289 -7.09 6.69 -21.82
CA PRO A 289 -7.80 5.45 -22.07
C PRO A 289 -8.50 4.89 -20.83
N ARG A 290 -7.83 4.93 -19.65
CA ARG A 290 -8.40 4.45 -18.39
C ARG A 290 -9.61 5.28 -17.96
N TRP A 291 -9.55 6.60 -18.10
CA TRP A 291 -10.67 7.49 -17.85
C TRP A 291 -11.85 7.22 -18.78
N LEU A 292 -11.60 7.05 -20.09
CA LEU A 292 -12.63 6.77 -21.09
C LEU A 292 -13.26 5.39 -20.89
N SER A 293 -12.49 4.36 -20.58
CA SER A 293 -12.99 3.02 -20.25
C SER A 293 -14.02 3.07 -19.09
N PHE A 294 -13.72 3.85 -18.04
CA PHE A 294 -14.67 4.06 -16.94
C PHE A 294 -15.94 4.81 -17.40
N LEU A 295 -15.82 5.89 -18.18
CA LEU A 295 -16.98 6.64 -18.67
C LEU A 295 -17.86 5.85 -19.62
N ASN A 296 -17.31 4.90 -20.36
CA ASN A 296 -17.99 3.99 -21.26
C ASN A 296 -18.62 2.78 -20.56
N HIS A 297 -18.54 2.69 -19.22
CA HIS A 297 -19.04 1.59 -18.43
C HIS A 297 -18.33 0.23 -18.69
N GLU A 298 -17.10 0.26 -19.20
CA GLU A 298 -16.25 -0.93 -19.30
C GLU A 298 -15.66 -1.31 -17.93
N ALA A 299 -15.65 -0.35 -16.99
CA ALA A 299 -15.28 -0.53 -15.59
C ALA A 299 -16.37 0.02 -14.66
N ASN A 300 -16.68 -0.71 -13.57
CA ASN A 300 -17.63 -0.26 -12.55
C ASN A 300 -16.98 0.68 -11.50
N LEU A 301 -15.66 0.53 -11.32
CA LEU A 301 -14.87 1.27 -10.34
C LEU A 301 -13.66 1.91 -11.03
N LEU A 302 -13.44 3.19 -10.81
CA LEU A 302 -12.20 3.88 -11.10
C LEU A 302 -11.44 4.05 -9.76
N TYR A 303 -10.52 3.13 -9.49
CA TYR A 303 -9.71 3.12 -8.28
C TYR A 303 -8.53 4.09 -8.41
N GLY A 304 -8.78 5.34 -8.03
CA GLY A 304 -7.89 6.48 -8.25
C GLY A 304 -8.19 7.19 -9.57
N ILE A 305 -8.84 8.36 -9.47
CA ILE A 305 -9.01 9.25 -10.64
C ILE A 305 -7.61 9.69 -11.09
N PRO A 306 -7.25 9.56 -12.37
CA PRO A 306 -6.00 10.12 -12.87
C PRO A 306 -5.93 11.64 -12.62
N GLU A 307 -4.78 12.14 -12.19
CA GLU A 307 -4.63 13.52 -11.70
C GLU A 307 -5.11 14.55 -12.74
N ASP A 308 -4.85 14.34 -14.03
CA ASP A 308 -5.26 15.20 -15.14
C ASP A 308 -6.79 15.36 -15.28
N PHE A 309 -7.56 14.36 -14.84
CA PHE A 309 -9.03 14.34 -14.92
C PHE A 309 -9.71 14.72 -13.61
N THR A 310 -8.96 14.87 -12.52
CA THR A 310 -9.54 15.26 -11.23
C THR A 310 -10.26 16.61 -11.28
N PRO A 311 -9.74 17.69 -11.94
CA PRO A 311 -10.47 18.96 -12.06
C PRO A 311 -11.80 18.84 -12.81
N GLN A 312 -11.91 17.89 -13.75
CA GLN A 312 -13.14 17.64 -14.51
C GLN A 312 -14.13 16.77 -13.73
N ALA A 313 -13.64 15.80 -12.97
CA ALA A 313 -14.47 14.85 -12.23
C ALA A 313 -14.95 15.42 -10.88
N ILE A 314 -14.05 16.10 -10.16
CA ILE A 314 -14.28 16.60 -8.79
C ILE A 314 -13.83 18.09 -8.68
N PRO A 315 -14.44 19.00 -9.43
CA PRO A 315 -14.14 20.43 -9.32
C PRO A 315 -14.41 20.92 -7.90
N HIS A 316 -13.46 21.65 -7.32
CA HIS A 316 -13.55 22.19 -5.97
C HIS A 316 -13.90 21.15 -4.89
N GLY A 317 -13.47 19.90 -5.06
CA GLY A 317 -13.71 18.81 -4.11
C GLY A 317 -15.13 18.22 -4.12
N ARG A 318 -15.95 18.54 -5.13
CA ARG A 318 -17.32 18.04 -5.29
C ARG A 318 -17.48 17.37 -6.63
N LEU A 319 -18.30 16.31 -6.69
CA LEU A 319 -18.60 15.60 -7.93
C LEU A 319 -19.20 16.56 -8.96
N ALA A 320 -18.67 16.52 -10.19
CA ALA A 320 -19.14 17.38 -11.28
C ALA A 320 -20.63 17.17 -11.57
N PRO A 321 -21.41 18.23 -11.91
CA PRO A 321 -22.87 18.13 -12.07
C PRO A 321 -23.33 17.12 -13.14
N ASN A 322 -22.55 16.93 -14.20
CA ASN A 322 -22.83 15.93 -15.24
C ASN A 322 -22.67 14.49 -14.73
N LEU A 323 -21.70 14.22 -13.86
CA LEU A 323 -21.50 12.93 -13.22
C LEU A 323 -22.55 12.69 -12.12
N ALA A 324 -22.85 13.72 -11.31
CA ALA A 324 -23.87 13.66 -10.28
C ALA A 324 -25.27 13.33 -10.86
N ARG A 325 -25.65 13.90 -12.03
CA ARG A 325 -26.90 13.57 -12.72
C ARG A 325 -26.96 12.11 -13.19
N ARG A 326 -25.83 11.46 -13.41
CA ARG A 326 -25.73 10.03 -13.75
C ARG A 326 -25.61 9.16 -12.51
N HIS A 327 -25.78 9.74 -11.31
CA HIS A 327 -25.71 9.09 -10.01
C HIS A 327 -24.37 8.38 -9.72
N PHE A 328 -23.27 8.84 -10.33
CA PHE A 328 -21.95 8.34 -9.96
C PHE A 328 -21.70 8.57 -8.47
N GLN A 329 -20.98 7.63 -7.86
CA GLN A 329 -20.52 7.73 -6.50
C GLN A 329 -19.06 8.19 -6.49
N ALA A 330 -18.70 9.02 -5.53
CA ALA A 330 -17.34 9.53 -5.38
C ALA A 330 -16.89 9.44 -3.92
N TRP A 331 -15.69 8.96 -3.72
CA TRP A 331 -15.04 8.96 -2.41
C TRP A 331 -13.76 9.75 -2.48
N ARG A 332 -13.49 10.46 -1.40
CA ARG A 332 -12.27 11.22 -1.22
C ARG A 332 -11.61 10.74 0.07
N ALA A 333 -10.41 10.20 -0.02
CA ALA A 333 -9.69 9.65 1.10
C ALA A 333 -8.29 10.27 1.21
N LEU A 334 -7.87 10.55 2.44
CA LEU A 334 -6.48 10.87 2.71
C LEU A 334 -5.67 9.57 2.60
N ALA A 335 -4.54 9.62 1.91
CA ALA A 335 -3.66 8.46 1.78
C ALA A 335 -2.69 8.37 2.96
N SER A 336 -2.35 7.15 3.37
CA SER A 336 -1.26 6.94 4.33
C SER A 336 0.08 7.03 3.60
N ASP A 337 0.40 8.21 3.13
CA ASP A 337 1.64 8.49 2.42
C ASP A 337 2.25 9.83 2.84
N ARG A 338 3.43 10.11 2.34
CA ARG A 338 4.11 11.39 2.48
C ARG A 338 4.99 11.66 1.27
N TYR A 339 5.05 12.91 0.87
CA TYR A 339 6.00 13.41 -0.11
C TYR A 339 6.96 14.37 0.57
N MET A 340 8.24 14.22 0.27
CA MET A 340 9.31 15.03 0.82
C MET A 340 10.45 15.22 -0.17
N ALA A 341 11.28 16.23 0.05
CA ALA A 341 12.58 16.39 -0.59
C ALA A 341 13.67 16.02 0.43
N TYR A 342 14.45 15.00 0.13
CA TYR A 342 15.60 14.58 0.92
C TYR A 342 16.79 15.45 0.64
N PHE A 343 17.48 15.91 1.68
CA PHE A 343 18.80 16.50 1.59
C PHE A 343 19.85 15.42 1.87
N ASN A 344 20.86 15.31 0.99
CA ASN A 344 21.96 14.38 1.26
C ASN A 344 22.87 14.94 2.36
N MET A 345 22.80 14.40 3.56
CA MET A 345 23.57 14.87 4.70
C MET A 345 25.10 14.65 4.57
N LYS A 346 25.55 14.00 3.49
CA LYS A 346 26.97 13.84 3.14
C LYS A 346 27.42 14.77 2.02
N ASP A 347 26.50 15.53 1.44
CA ASP A 347 26.82 16.50 0.41
C ASP A 347 27.55 17.71 1.03
N PRO A 348 28.60 18.27 0.36
CA PRO A 348 29.37 19.38 0.92
C PRO A 348 28.61 20.71 1.02
N VAL A 349 27.51 20.89 0.25
CA VAL A 349 26.73 22.14 0.23
C VAL A 349 25.53 22.08 1.16
N VAL A 350 24.70 21.02 1.05
CA VAL A 350 23.46 20.90 1.84
C VAL A 350 23.61 19.98 3.07
N GLY A 351 24.69 19.23 3.16
CA GLY A 351 24.92 18.26 4.24
C GLY A 351 25.42 18.91 5.53
N GLY A 352 25.88 18.07 6.47
CA GLY A 352 26.41 18.52 7.76
C GLY A 352 25.38 18.81 8.84
N LEU A 353 25.86 18.86 10.08
CA LEU A 353 25.04 19.12 11.28
C LEU A 353 25.40 20.45 11.97
N ASP A 354 26.36 21.18 11.43
CA ASP A 354 26.74 22.50 11.93
C ASP A 354 25.65 23.55 11.64
N PRO A 355 25.64 24.65 12.40
CA PRO A 355 24.59 25.64 12.32
C PRO A 355 24.38 26.27 10.93
N ALA A 356 25.42 26.45 10.11
CA ALA A 356 25.31 27.08 8.80
C ALA A 356 24.56 26.15 7.82
N HIS A 357 24.94 24.88 7.73
CA HIS A 357 24.24 23.91 6.89
C HIS A 357 22.79 23.64 7.36
N VAL A 358 22.55 23.61 8.67
CA VAL A 358 21.18 23.52 9.22
C VAL A 358 20.35 24.74 8.80
N ALA A 359 20.93 25.95 8.92
CA ALA A 359 20.24 27.18 8.51
C ALA A 359 19.93 27.19 7.00
N LEU A 360 20.84 26.71 6.14
CA LEU A 360 20.62 26.58 4.71
C LEU A 360 19.42 25.66 4.41
N ARG A 361 19.39 24.45 4.99
CA ARG A 361 18.28 23.52 4.76
C ARG A 361 16.94 24.06 5.29
N ARG A 362 16.94 24.74 6.43
CA ARG A 362 15.74 25.40 6.97
C ARG A 362 15.30 26.56 6.07
N ALA A 363 16.23 27.37 5.56
CA ALA A 363 15.93 28.44 4.62
C ALA A 363 15.35 27.89 3.30
N ILE A 364 15.95 26.85 2.72
CA ILE A 364 15.39 26.16 1.55
C ILE A 364 13.97 25.66 1.86
N SER A 365 13.77 25.04 3.03
CA SER A 365 12.47 24.54 3.45
C SER A 365 11.40 25.62 3.59
N LEU A 366 11.76 26.78 4.17
CA LEU A 366 10.87 27.95 4.29
C LEU A 366 10.63 28.64 2.95
N GLY A 367 11.53 28.49 1.99
CA GLY A 367 11.44 29.10 0.66
C GLY A 367 10.57 28.34 -0.33
N VAL A 368 10.28 27.06 -0.10
CA VAL A 368 9.49 26.23 -1.03
C VAL A 368 7.98 26.38 -0.76
N ASP A 369 7.24 26.85 -1.77
CA ASP A 369 5.80 27.12 -1.75
C ASP A 369 4.99 25.79 -1.87
N VAL A 370 4.73 25.13 -0.76
CA VAL A 370 3.93 23.90 -0.71
C VAL A 370 2.48 24.15 -1.13
N ALA A 371 1.90 25.31 -0.77
CA ALA A 371 0.54 25.64 -1.17
C ALA A 371 0.38 25.71 -2.70
N ARG A 372 1.40 26.23 -3.40
CA ARG A 372 1.43 26.24 -4.86
C ARG A 372 1.63 24.83 -5.44
N GLN A 373 2.43 23.97 -4.80
CA GLN A 373 2.53 22.57 -5.22
C GLN A 373 1.18 21.84 -5.07
N ILE A 374 0.38 22.19 -4.07
CA ILE A 374 -0.96 21.63 -3.87
C ILE A 374 -1.95 22.19 -4.91
N SER A 375 -2.02 23.49 -5.07
CA SER A 375 -3.01 24.14 -5.96
C SER A 375 -2.71 23.95 -7.46
N GLY A 376 -1.44 23.90 -7.83
CA GLY A 376 -0.97 23.68 -9.22
C GLY A 376 -0.97 22.19 -9.58
N PRO A 377 0.20 21.53 -9.62
CA PRO A 377 0.32 20.17 -10.17
C PRO A 377 -0.56 19.12 -9.47
N ARG A 378 -0.95 19.34 -8.21
CA ARG A 378 -1.83 18.39 -7.48
C ARG A 378 -3.32 18.78 -7.50
N HIS A 379 -3.69 19.86 -8.16
CA HIS A 379 -5.09 20.29 -8.31
C HIS A 379 -5.90 20.27 -6.99
N GLY A 380 -5.29 20.62 -5.86
CA GLY A 380 -5.91 20.60 -4.54
C GLY A 380 -6.03 19.19 -3.91
N GLN A 381 -5.42 18.16 -4.50
CA GLN A 381 -5.50 16.77 -4.04
C GLN A 381 -4.34 16.43 -3.10
N ALA A 382 -4.08 17.29 -2.12
CA ALA A 382 -3.13 17.03 -1.05
C ALA A 382 -3.38 17.98 0.13
N ILE A 383 -2.81 17.63 1.28
CA ILE A 383 -2.69 18.50 2.45
C ILE A 383 -1.21 18.67 2.82
N PRO A 384 -0.78 19.79 3.42
CA PRO A 384 0.59 19.97 3.87
C PRO A 384 1.01 18.90 4.88
N ALA A 385 2.19 18.29 4.70
CA ALA A 385 2.77 17.37 5.67
C ALA A 385 3.56 18.15 6.73
N GLN A 386 3.29 17.89 8.01
CA GLN A 386 3.96 18.52 9.14
C GLN A 386 5.07 17.66 9.73
N THR A 387 4.95 16.35 9.56
CA THR A 387 5.91 15.36 10.10
C THR A 387 6.07 14.18 9.12
N VAL A 388 7.00 13.30 9.42
CA VAL A 388 7.17 12.02 8.71
C VAL A 388 6.13 10.98 9.10
N VAL A 389 5.32 11.25 10.11
CA VAL A 389 4.21 10.36 10.50
C VAL A 389 3.05 10.60 9.55
N ALA A 390 2.71 9.58 8.77
CA ALA A 390 1.65 9.67 7.78
C ALA A 390 0.25 9.56 8.44
N PRO A 391 -0.81 10.04 7.77
CA PRO A 391 -2.18 9.84 8.22
C PRO A 391 -2.49 8.38 8.55
N PHE A 392 -3.35 8.17 9.55
CA PHE A 392 -3.76 6.87 10.09
C PHE A 392 -2.67 6.09 10.86
N ASN A 393 -1.43 6.57 10.88
CA ASN A 393 -0.38 5.93 11.68
C ASN A 393 -0.48 6.35 13.16
N PHE A 394 -0.05 5.46 14.05
CA PHE A 394 0.11 5.82 15.47
C PHE A 394 0.99 7.06 15.62
N GLY A 395 0.50 8.04 16.37
CA GLY A 395 1.18 9.32 16.58
C GLY A 395 0.94 10.38 15.50
N TYR A 396 0.10 10.11 14.48
CA TYR A 396 -0.37 11.15 13.57
C TYR A 396 -1.32 12.11 14.32
N ASP A 397 -1.02 13.38 14.24
CA ASP A 397 -1.83 14.44 14.82
C ASP A 397 -2.14 15.49 13.72
N PRO A 398 -3.39 15.60 13.27
CA PRO A 398 -3.76 16.52 12.19
C PRO A 398 -3.62 17.99 12.57
N ASP A 399 -3.63 18.29 13.89
CA ASP A 399 -3.51 19.65 14.42
C ASP A 399 -2.06 20.05 14.75
N PHE A 400 -1.14 19.07 14.68
CA PHE A 400 0.27 19.31 14.91
C PHE A 400 0.87 20.19 13.83
N LYS A 401 1.56 21.25 14.23
CA LYS A 401 2.21 22.20 13.31
C LYS A 401 3.67 22.38 13.65
N THR A 402 4.47 22.45 12.60
CA THR A 402 5.90 22.77 12.66
C THR A 402 6.23 23.79 11.57
N GLU A 403 7.42 24.39 11.65
CA GLU A 403 7.93 25.23 10.54
C GLU A 403 8.21 24.42 9.26
N ALA A 404 8.17 23.09 9.33
CA ALA A 404 8.53 22.23 8.19
C ALA A 404 7.66 22.46 6.95
N SER A 405 6.39 22.88 7.12
CA SER A 405 5.50 23.20 6.00
C SER A 405 5.22 24.70 5.83
N ASP A 406 5.85 25.56 6.61
CA ASP A 406 5.72 27.00 6.46
C ASP A 406 6.34 27.46 5.14
N PHE A 407 5.73 28.50 4.56
CA PHE A 407 6.28 29.25 3.44
C PHE A 407 6.53 30.68 3.89
N ASP A 408 7.79 31.01 4.17
CA ASP A 408 8.22 32.33 4.67
C ASP A 408 9.57 32.70 4.05
N PRO A 409 9.56 33.22 2.80
CA PRO A 409 10.78 33.66 2.13
C PRO A 409 11.52 34.79 2.85
N ALA A 410 10.83 35.61 3.63
CA ALA A 410 11.48 36.69 4.38
C ALA A 410 12.35 36.11 5.51
N ARG A 411 11.79 35.16 6.27
CA ARG A 411 12.53 34.44 7.30
C ARG A 411 13.65 33.58 6.71
N ALA A 412 13.41 32.97 5.53
CA ALA A 412 14.44 32.23 4.82
C ALA A 412 15.63 33.11 4.48
N ASN A 413 15.41 34.30 3.89
CA ASN A 413 16.45 35.28 3.59
C ASN A 413 17.21 35.72 4.84
N ALA A 414 16.49 36.05 5.93
CA ALA A 414 17.12 36.44 7.18
C ALA A 414 18.03 35.33 7.77
N LEU A 415 17.62 34.07 7.66
CA LEU A 415 18.48 32.92 8.05
C LEU A 415 19.73 32.83 7.17
N LEU A 416 19.61 32.95 5.86
CA LEU A 416 20.73 32.93 4.94
C LEU A 416 21.73 34.05 5.26
N ASP A 417 21.23 35.26 5.44
CA ASP A 417 22.07 36.45 5.77
C ASP A 417 22.79 36.23 7.11
N LEU A 418 22.10 35.78 8.14
CA LEU A 418 22.66 35.56 9.49
C LEU A 418 23.81 34.56 9.49
N TYR A 419 23.74 33.52 8.61
CA TYR A 419 24.74 32.47 8.55
C TYR A 419 25.75 32.64 7.41
N GLY A 420 25.79 33.82 6.79
CA GLY A 420 26.84 34.23 5.86
C GLY A 420 26.66 33.76 4.41
N TYR A 421 25.47 33.31 4.03
CA TYR A 421 25.09 33.06 2.64
C TYR A 421 24.66 34.40 2.03
N LEU A 422 25.61 35.15 1.45
CA LEU A 422 25.43 36.53 1.01
C LEU A 422 25.74 36.65 -0.49
N ASP A 423 25.09 37.56 -1.18
CA ASP A 423 25.49 38.02 -2.50
C ASP A 423 26.63 39.03 -2.30
N ARG A 424 27.89 38.61 -2.49
CA ARG A 424 29.08 39.44 -2.21
C ARG A 424 29.58 40.20 -3.42
N ASP A 425 29.34 39.68 -4.63
CA ASP A 425 29.78 40.29 -5.87
C ASP A 425 28.72 41.12 -6.57
N GLY A 426 27.46 41.07 -6.06
CA GLY A 426 26.34 41.87 -6.55
C GLY A 426 25.69 41.31 -7.82
N ASP A 427 25.90 40.05 -8.16
CA ASP A 427 25.34 39.40 -9.36
C ASP A 427 23.89 38.91 -9.16
N GLY A 428 23.35 39.07 -7.97
CA GLY A 428 21.99 38.66 -7.58
C GLY A 428 21.89 37.23 -7.07
N TRP A 429 23.03 36.54 -6.95
CA TRP A 429 23.09 35.18 -6.42
C TRP A 429 23.96 35.11 -5.16
N ARG A 430 23.58 34.24 -4.24
CA ARG A 430 24.31 34.09 -2.99
C ARG A 430 25.52 33.17 -3.15
N GLU A 431 26.57 33.46 -2.39
CA GLU A 431 27.70 32.57 -2.13
C GLU A 431 27.54 31.86 -0.79
N GLN A 432 28.25 30.75 -0.66
CA GLN A 432 28.46 30.05 0.61
C GLN A 432 29.28 30.91 1.59
N PRO A 433 29.30 30.59 2.90
CA PRO A 433 30.11 31.36 3.87
C PRO A 433 31.59 31.47 3.54
N ASP A 434 32.16 30.52 2.80
CA ASP A 434 33.55 30.50 2.35
C ASP A 434 33.79 31.32 1.06
N GLY A 435 32.74 31.89 0.47
CA GLY A 435 32.80 32.68 -0.75
C GLY A 435 32.66 31.87 -2.04
N SER A 436 32.50 30.58 -1.99
CA SER A 436 32.21 29.76 -3.16
C SER A 436 30.74 29.90 -3.62
N PRO A 437 30.46 29.75 -4.92
CA PRO A 437 29.07 29.85 -5.43
C PRO A 437 28.11 28.91 -4.72
N LEU A 438 26.92 29.39 -4.35
CA LEU A 438 25.83 28.56 -3.82
C LEU A 438 24.98 28.02 -4.97
N VAL A 439 25.24 26.78 -5.37
CA VAL A 439 24.51 26.10 -6.44
C VAL A 439 23.91 24.81 -5.92
N LEU A 440 22.59 24.69 -6.06
CA LEU A 440 21.87 23.46 -5.68
C LEU A 440 21.60 22.60 -6.92
N GLU A 441 21.55 21.27 -6.72
CA GLU A 441 21.10 20.31 -7.72
C GLU A 441 19.85 19.56 -7.19
N LEU A 442 18.74 19.64 -7.94
CA LEU A 442 17.53 18.86 -7.70
C LEU A 442 17.45 17.69 -8.70
N ARG A 443 17.39 16.45 -8.21
CA ARG A 443 17.06 15.30 -9.05
C ARG A 443 15.57 15.20 -9.28
N SER A 444 15.18 14.95 -10.54
CA SER A 444 13.81 14.89 -11.01
C SER A 444 13.60 13.80 -12.07
N GLN A 445 12.39 13.70 -12.62
CA GLN A 445 12.01 12.74 -13.66
C GLN A 445 11.58 13.49 -14.94
N PRO A 446 11.89 12.95 -16.14
CA PRO A 446 11.68 13.64 -17.40
C PRO A 446 10.23 13.52 -17.91
N ASP A 447 9.25 13.92 -17.11
CA ASP A 447 7.83 13.92 -17.48
C ASP A 447 7.14 15.25 -17.15
N SER A 448 5.98 15.49 -17.76
CA SER A 448 5.26 16.76 -17.65
C SER A 448 4.75 17.06 -16.23
N PHE A 449 4.48 16.02 -15.43
CA PHE A 449 4.04 16.17 -14.06
C PHE A 449 5.16 16.70 -13.17
N TYR A 450 6.34 16.06 -13.23
CA TYR A 450 7.50 16.50 -12.44
C TYR A 450 8.03 17.87 -12.87
N ARG A 451 7.97 18.22 -14.16
CA ARG A 451 8.37 19.54 -14.67
C ARG A 451 7.61 20.69 -13.98
N GLN A 452 6.34 20.52 -13.66
CA GLN A 452 5.58 21.55 -12.95
C GLN A 452 6.11 21.79 -11.52
N PHE A 453 6.63 20.75 -10.84
CA PHE A 453 7.29 20.92 -9.53
C PHE A 453 8.66 21.59 -9.70
N GLU A 454 9.41 21.26 -10.74
CA GLU A 454 10.71 21.87 -11.04
C GLU A 454 10.57 23.38 -11.25
N GLU A 455 9.57 23.83 -12.00
CA GLU A 455 9.28 25.26 -12.21
C GLU A 455 8.98 25.97 -10.88
N ILE A 456 8.29 25.32 -9.96
CA ILE A 456 8.04 25.87 -8.63
C ILE A 456 9.35 25.98 -7.85
N TRP A 457 10.17 24.95 -7.83
CA TRP A 457 11.46 24.95 -7.15
C TRP A 457 12.42 25.99 -7.72
N LEU A 458 12.57 26.08 -9.04
CA LEU A 458 13.42 27.07 -9.71
C LEU A 458 13.02 28.50 -9.34
N ARG A 459 11.73 28.82 -9.45
CA ARG A 459 11.21 30.12 -9.06
C ARG A 459 11.45 30.46 -7.60
N ASP A 460 11.20 29.49 -6.71
CA ASP A 460 11.29 29.70 -5.28
C ASP A 460 12.74 29.87 -4.82
N MET A 461 13.68 29.12 -5.39
CA MET A 461 15.11 29.28 -5.12
C MET A 461 15.64 30.59 -5.70
N THR A 462 15.22 30.97 -6.92
CA THR A 462 15.56 32.30 -7.51
C THR A 462 15.13 33.45 -6.59
N ARG A 463 13.95 33.36 -5.94
CA ARG A 463 13.48 34.36 -4.97
C ARG A 463 14.42 34.52 -3.77
N LEU A 464 15.11 33.46 -3.38
CA LEU A 464 16.09 33.46 -2.30
C LEU A 464 17.49 33.85 -2.76
N GLY A 465 17.70 34.13 -4.06
CA GLY A 465 19.03 34.35 -4.63
C GLY A 465 19.87 33.07 -4.68
N ILE A 466 19.27 31.90 -4.76
CA ILE A 466 19.97 30.61 -4.81
C ILE A 466 19.87 30.03 -6.22
N ARG A 467 21.00 29.70 -6.84
CA ARG A 467 21.04 29.01 -8.13
C ARG A 467 20.59 27.56 -7.94
N LEU A 468 19.63 27.09 -8.76
CA LEU A 468 19.17 25.71 -8.79
C LEU A 468 19.33 25.12 -10.18
N THR A 469 19.91 23.95 -10.26
CA THR A 469 19.99 23.13 -11.48
C THR A 469 19.10 21.90 -11.31
N VAL A 470 18.50 21.41 -12.40
CA VAL A 470 17.68 20.19 -12.39
C VAL A 470 18.43 19.11 -13.16
N ARG A 471 18.51 17.92 -12.56
CA ARG A 471 19.07 16.73 -13.18
C ARG A 471 17.98 15.69 -13.35
N GLU A 472 17.48 15.56 -14.57
CA GLU A 472 16.45 14.59 -14.92
C GLU A 472 17.06 13.19 -15.16
N ALA A 473 16.39 12.16 -14.64
CA ALA A 473 16.65 10.76 -14.95
C ALA A 473 15.40 9.93 -14.63
N GLN A 474 15.30 8.73 -15.23
CA GLN A 474 14.21 7.80 -14.94
C GLN A 474 14.25 7.33 -13.48
N TRP A 475 13.08 6.97 -12.93
CA TRP A 475 12.93 6.56 -11.53
C TRP A 475 13.96 5.50 -11.08
N PRO A 476 14.21 4.38 -11.81
CA PRO A 476 15.18 3.39 -11.36
C PRO A 476 16.62 3.92 -11.27
N GLU A 477 17.00 4.83 -12.20
CA GLU A 477 18.31 5.47 -12.20
C GLU A 477 18.45 6.45 -11.03
N ASN A 478 17.44 7.29 -10.80
CA ASN A 478 17.39 8.20 -9.66
C ASN A 478 17.49 7.43 -8.34
N LEU A 479 16.69 6.38 -8.17
CA LEU A 479 16.70 5.57 -6.95
C LEU A 479 18.07 4.90 -6.71
N LYS A 480 18.70 4.38 -7.76
CA LYS A 480 20.06 3.81 -7.69
C LYS A 480 21.09 4.86 -7.25
N ALA A 481 21.06 6.04 -7.86
CA ALA A 481 21.97 7.14 -7.52
C ALA A 481 21.77 7.62 -6.07
N VAL A 482 20.53 7.79 -5.65
CA VAL A 482 20.17 8.23 -4.29
C VAL A 482 20.61 7.21 -3.25
N ARG A 483 20.37 5.92 -3.48
CA ARG A 483 20.88 4.85 -2.60
C ARG A 483 22.40 4.83 -2.52
N ALA A 484 23.08 5.16 -3.61
CA ALA A 484 24.53 5.30 -3.62
C ALA A 484 25.03 6.61 -2.97
N GLY A 485 24.14 7.58 -2.66
CA GLY A 485 24.49 8.89 -2.13
C GLY A 485 24.99 9.86 -3.18
N GLN A 486 24.69 9.64 -4.43
CA GLN A 486 25.11 10.47 -5.58
C GLN A 486 23.99 11.44 -5.97
N TYR A 487 23.65 12.33 -5.05
CA TYR A 487 22.63 13.35 -5.22
C TYR A 487 22.84 14.46 -4.18
N MET A 488 22.28 15.65 -4.43
CA MET A 488 22.21 16.74 -3.44
C MET A 488 20.80 16.84 -2.85
N ILE A 489 19.78 17.05 -3.67
CA ILE A 489 18.36 17.11 -3.29
C ILE A 489 17.57 16.13 -4.17
N TRP A 490 16.64 15.38 -3.59
CA TRP A 490 15.74 14.48 -4.33
C TRP A 490 14.33 14.50 -3.75
N GLN A 491 13.34 14.82 -4.60
CA GLN A 491 11.94 14.81 -4.21
C GLN A 491 11.31 13.45 -4.53
N ALA A 492 10.73 12.80 -3.52
CA ALA A 492 10.06 11.51 -3.70
C ALA A 492 8.91 11.32 -2.71
N GLY A 493 7.99 10.41 -3.06
CA GLY A 493 6.91 9.95 -2.20
C GLY A 493 7.18 8.58 -1.59
N TYR A 494 6.55 8.32 -0.45
CA TYR A 494 6.55 7.02 0.22
C TYR A 494 5.16 6.70 0.75
N THR A 495 4.63 5.51 0.42
CA THR A 495 3.34 5.02 0.91
C THR A 495 3.56 3.99 2.02
N ASN A 496 2.88 4.14 3.14
CA ASN A 496 2.98 3.19 4.25
C ASN A 496 2.12 1.95 3.97
N ALA A 497 2.70 0.79 4.24
CA ALA A 497 2.00 -0.50 4.14
C ALA A 497 1.37 -0.93 5.46
N SER A 498 1.77 -0.32 6.58
CA SER A 498 1.29 -0.63 7.93
C SER A 498 0.97 0.65 8.70
N PRO A 499 0.14 0.59 9.75
CA PRO A 499 -0.29 1.74 10.53
C PRO A 499 0.73 2.22 11.56
N ASP A 500 2.01 1.98 11.34
CA ASP A 500 3.08 2.40 12.24
C ASP A 500 3.90 3.57 11.70
N ALA A 501 4.24 4.50 12.58
CA ALA A 501 5.11 5.63 12.27
C ALA A 501 6.57 5.20 12.00
N GLN A 502 6.95 4.00 12.41
CA GLN A 502 8.31 3.47 12.34
C GLN A 502 8.98 3.70 10.98
N ILE A 503 8.31 3.32 9.89
CA ILE A 503 8.89 3.47 8.54
C ILE A 503 9.23 4.93 8.23
N GLY A 504 8.39 5.87 8.71
CA GLY A 504 8.67 7.31 8.59
C GLY A 504 9.89 7.74 9.40
N LEU A 505 9.99 7.25 10.61
CA LEU A 505 11.09 7.55 11.53
C LEU A 505 12.40 6.88 11.07
N GLU A 506 12.32 5.67 10.52
CA GLU A 506 13.49 4.91 10.02
C GLU A 506 14.19 5.63 8.85
N GLN A 507 13.49 6.49 8.13
CA GLN A 507 14.10 7.31 7.07
C GLN A 507 15.16 8.30 7.59
N MET A 508 15.30 8.44 8.91
CA MET A 508 16.32 9.26 9.57
C MET A 508 17.17 8.44 10.55
N TYR A 509 16.97 7.14 10.66
CA TYR A 509 17.73 6.25 11.55
C TYR A 509 19.10 5.93 10.95
N GLY A 510 20.16 6.23 11.67
CA GLY A 510 21.54 6.11 11.18
C GLY A 510 21.91 4.73 10.65
N PRO A 511 21.60 3.62 11.36
CA PRO A 511 21.86 2.26 10.89
C PRO A 511 21.16 1.88 9.57
N SER A 512 20.08 2.58 9.18
CA SER A 512 19.35 2.35 7.91
C SER A 512 19.86 3.16 6.72
N ILE A 513 21.04 3.80 6.82
CA ILE A 513 21.66 4.56 5.73
C ILE A 513 21.90 3.67 4.50
N GLY A 514 21.46 4.14 3.33
CA GLY A 514 21.54 3.41 2.06
C GLY A 514 20.36 2.43 1.84
N GLY A 515 19.58 2.16 2.90
CA GLY A 515 18.28 1.49 2.85
C GLY A 515 17.14 2.50 2.80
N LEU A 516 16.36 2.60 3.88
CA LEU A 516 15.26 3.57 4.02
C LEU A 516 15.77 4.99 4.33
N ASN A 517 16.87 5.12 5.07
CA ASN A 517 17.49 6.43 5.33
C ASN A 517 18.26 6.92 4.09
N LEU A 518 17.52 7.47 3.16
CA LEU A 518 18.06 8.03 1.93
C LEU A 518 18.78 9.37 2.17
N ALA A 519 18.31 10.15 3.16
CA ALA A 519 18.95 11.41 3.57
C ALA A 519 20.36 11.23 4.12
N ARG A 520 20.74 10.02 4.52
CA ARG A 520 22.03 9.72 5.19
C ARG A 520 22.21 10.49 6.49
N PHE A 521 21.09 10.83 7.14
CA PHE A 521 21.09 11.48 8.43
C PHE A 521 21.60 10.52 9.51
N LYS A 522 22.46 11.01 10.38
CA LYS A 522 22.99 10.24 11.51
C LYS A 522 23.15 11.16 12.70
N LEU A 523 22.36 10.93 13.74
CA LEU A 523 22.39 11.66 14.99
C LEU A 523 22.23 10.68 16.14
N PRO A 524 23.24 10.46 17.00
CA PRO A 524 23.18 9.47 18.07
C PRO A 524 21.97 9.62 18.99
N ALA A 525 21.57 10.86 19.31
CA ALA A 525 20.38 11.13 20.13
C ALA A 525 19.07 10.70 19.45
N TYR A 526 18.99 10.79 18.11
CA TYR A 526 17.84 10.31 17.34
C TYR A 526 17.84 8.79 17.27
N ASP A 527 19.01 8.20 17.01
CA ASP A 527 19.16 6.75 16.90
C ASP A 527 18.79 6.04 18.20
N ALA A 528 19.21 6.56 19.35
CA ALA A 528 18.84 6.03 20.67
C ALA A 528 17.32 6.10 20.93
N LEU A 529 16.67 7.22 20.58
CA LEU A 529 15.21 7.35 20.71
C LEU A 529 14.47 6.38 19.77
N TYR A 530 15.01 6.14 18.57
CA TYR A 530 14.43 5.17 17.64
C TYR A 530 14.44 3.76 18.23
N ASP A 531 15.57 3.34 18.81
CA ASP A 531 15.69 2.02 19.45
C ASP A 531 14.70 1.86 20.62
N GLU A 532 14.50 2.93 21.43
CA GLU A 532 13.47 2.93 22.48
C GLU A 532 12.05 2.79 21.89
N VAL A 533 11.71 3.58 20.86
CA VAL A 533 10.40 3.56 20.19
C VAL A 533 10.08 2.19 19.61
N GLU A 534 11.08 1.47 19.09
CA GLU A 534 10.92 0.13 18.54
C GLU A 534 10.50 -0.90 19.59
N ALA A 535 11.04 -0.82 20.79
CA ALA A 535 10.77 -1.77 21.85
C ALA A 535 9.48 -1.47 22.64
N LEU A 536 9.00 -0.22 22.63
CA LEU A 536 7.81 0.21 23.39
C LEU A 536 6.51 -0.19 22.70
N PRO A 537 5.49 -0.70 23.43
CA PRO A 537 4.14 -0.82 22.94
C PRO A 537 3.51 0.56 22.70
N ASP A 538 2.45 0.60 21.91
CA ASP A 538 1.69 1.83 21.70
C ASP A 538 1.12 2.36 23.01
N GLY A 539 1.33 3.65 23.26
CA GLY A 539 0.91 4.29 24.50
C GLY A 539 1.55 5.65 24.70
N PRO A 540 1.26 6.31 25.84
CA PRO A 540 1.76 7.66 26.13
C PRO A 540 3.30 7.77 26.14
N GLU A 541 3.98 6.74 26.63
CA GLU A 541 5.44 6.72 26.70
C GLU A 541 6.07 6.67 25.31
N ARG A 542 5.60 5.78 24.43
CA ARG A 542 6.05 5.73 23.04
C ARG A 542 5.77 7.03 22.31
N LEU A 543 4.58 7.62 22.52
CA LEU A 543 4.20 8.89 21.91
C LEU A 543 5.12 10.04 22.32
N GLU A 544 5.56 10.07 23.57
CA GLU A 544 6.52 11.06 24.07
C GLU A 544 7.89 10.93 23.36
N ARG A 545 8.44 9.70 23.22
CA ARG A 545 9.69 9.47 22.49
C ARG A 545 9.56 9.88 21.03
N LEU A 546 8.44 9.51 20.42
CA LEU A 546 8.13 9.88 19.04
C LEU A 546 8.13 11.41 18.85
N ARG A 547 7.47 12.16 19.74
CA ARG A 547 7.47 13.63 19.70
C ARG A 547 8.89 14.22 19.80
N ARG A 548 9.72 13.68 20.64
CA ARG A 548 11.14 14.11 20.75
C ARG A 548 11.92 13.84 19.48
N MET A 549 11.70 12.70 18.83
CA MET A 549 12.29 12.40 17.52
C MET A 549 11.84 13.41 16.46
N LEU A 550 10.56 13.75 16.41
CA LEU A 550 10.02 14.73 15.47
C LEU A 550 10.59 16.14 15.70
N GLN A 551 10.82 16.53 16.96
CA GLN A 551 11.50 17.78 17.30
C GLN A 551 12.94 17.82 16.77
N LEU A 552 13.71 16.72 16.94
CA LEU A 552 15.06 16.63 16.38
C LEU A 552 15.04 16.67 14.84
N ALA A 553 14.12 15.93 14.21
CA ALA A 553 13.96 15.95 12.76
C ALA A 553 13.66 17.36 12.22
N THR A 554 12.77 18.10 12.89
CA THR A 554 12.45 19.49 12.52
C THR A 554 13.65 20.41 12.72
N ALA A 555 14.37 20.28 13.84
CA ALA A 555 15.52 21.14 14.15
C ALA A 555 16.68 20.99 13.16
N TYR A 556 17.01 19.76 12.76
CA TYR A 556 18.12 19.48 11.85
C TYR A 556 17.72 19.50 10.37
N ALA A 557 16.42 19.43 10.07
CA ALA A 557 15.84 19.48 8.73
C ALA A 557 16.54 18.58 7.68
N PRO A 558 16.70 17.27 7.92
CA PRO A 558 17.35 16.38 6.93
C PRO A 558 16.47 16.17 5.68
N MET A 559 15.23 16.64 5.70
CA MET A 559 14.29 16.63 4.59
C MET A 559 13.30 17.79 4.69
N LYS A 560 12.84 18.31 3.54
CA LYS A 560 11.67 19.18 3.45
C LYS A 560 10.43 18.33 3.31
N LEU A 561 9.53 18.40 4.27
CA LEU A 561 8.21 17.80 4.17
C LEU A 561 7.33 18.61 3.22
N LEU A 562 6.59 17.94 2.36
CA LEU A 562 5.75 18.56 1.35
C LEU A 562 4.27 18.27 1.63
N VAL A 563 3.79 17.08 1.27
CA VAL A 563 2.36 16.80 1.32
C VAL A 563 2.04 15.35 1.71
N HIS A 564 0.80 15.16 2.22
CA HIS A 564 0.05 13.90 2.17
C HIS A 564 -0.99 14.01 1.05
N ARG A 565 -1.10 12.98 0.20
CA ARG A 565 -2.06 13.01 -0.92
C ARG A 565 -3.49 12.76 -0.46
N VAL A 566 -4.40 13.36 -1.19
CA VAL A 566 -5.81 13.01 -1.21
C VAL A 566 -6.08 12.22 -2.49
N VAL A 567 -6.58 11.01 -2.36
CA VAL A 567 -6.98 10.17 -3.48
C VAL A 567 -8.50 10.18 -3.65
N ASN A 568 -8.94 10.16 -4.89
CA ASN A 568 -10.36 10.19 -5.22
C ASN A 568 -10.70 8.95 -6.04
N ASP A 569 -11.82 8.32 -5.71
CA ASP A 569 -12.34 7.17 -6.41
C ASP A 569 -13.72 7.49 -6.98
N LEU A 570 -14.08 6.88 -8.11
CA LEU A 570 -15.41 6.97 -8.68
C LEU A 570 -15.98 5.58 -8.91
N ALA A 571 -17.29 5.44 -8.73
CA ALA A 571 -17.98 4.24 -9.15
C ALA A 571 -19.33 4.56 -9.82
N TRP A 572 -19.78 3.63 -10.65
CA TRP A 572 -21.13 3.61 -11.17
C TRP A 572 -22.15 3.28 -10.07
N PRO A 573 -23.43 3.68 -10.23
CA PRO A 573 -24.44 3.56 -9.16
C PRO A 573 -24.71 2.14 -8.68
N GLU A 574 -24.53 1.14 -9.55
CA GLU A 574 -24.76 -0.27 -9.21
C GLU A 574 -23.74 -0.85 -8.21
N LEU A 575 -22.57 -0.23 -8.07
CA LEU A 575 -21.56 -0.67 -7.13
C LEU A 575 -21.86 -0.13 -5.74
N THR A 576 -21.87 -1.00 -4.75
CA THR A 576 -22.17 -0.64 -3.36
C THR A 576 -21.18 -1.34 -2.42
N GLY A 577 -20.99 -0.77 -1.22
CA GLY A 577 -20.10 -1.33 -0.21
C GLY A 577 -18.62 -0.98 -0.39
N PHE A 578 -18.24 -0.22 -1.42
CA PHE A 578 -16.86 0.19 -1.61
C PHE A 578 -16.45 1.25 -0.60
N ARG A 579 -15.29 1.05 -0.01
CA ARG A 579 -14.55 2.03 0.75
C ARG A 579 -13.06 1.73 0.58
N ARG A 580 -12.27 2.74 0.22
CA ARG A 580 -10.82 2.54 0.08
C ARG A 580 -10.22 2.09 1.42
N PRO A 581 -9.52 0.94 1.49
CA PRO A 581 -8.80 0.54 2.69
C PRO A 581 -7.74 1.58 3.09
N ALA A 582 -7.59 1.85 4.37
CA ALA A 582 -6.50 2.70 4.87
C ALA A 582 -5.16 1.95 4.80
N PHE A 583 -5.19 0.67 5.13
CA PHE A 583 -4.07 -0.28 5.05
C PHE A 583 -4.56 -1.60 4.48
N GLY A 584 -3.65 -2.40 3.96
CA GLY A 584 -3.99 -3.63 3.26
C GLY A 584 -4.51 -3.38 1.85
N VAL A 585 -4.95 -4.45 1.21
CA VAL A 585 -5.39 -4.42 -0.20
C VAL A 585 -6.74 -5.10 -0.40
N GLN A 586 -7.30 -5.68 0.65
CA GLN A 586 -8.51 -6.50 0.61
C GLN A 586 -9.76 -5.62 0.64
N PHE A 587 -10.58 -5.65 -0.40
CA PHE A 587 -11.87 -4.97 -0.45
C PHE A 587 -12.89 -5.59 -1.42
N TRP A 588 -12.46 -6.47 -2.35
CA TRP A 588 -13.37 -7.01 -3.37
C TRP A 588 -14.50 -7.85 -2.77
N GLU A 589 -14.19 -8.62 -1.75
CA GLU A 589 -15.17 -9.46 -1.06
C GLU A 589 -16.32 -8.67 -0.40
N TYR A 590 -16.06 -7.38 -0.07
CA TYR A 590 -17.02 -6.49 0.59
C TYR A 590 -17.87 -5.65 -0.37
N ILE A 591 -17.60 -5.73 -1.68
CA ILE A 591 -18.36 -5.03 -2.70
C ILE A 591 -19.57 -5.88 -3.11
N ASP A 592 -20.71 -5.23 -3.29
CA ASP A 592 -21.88 -5.81 -3.92
C ASP A 592 -22.26 -5.04 -5.19
N LEU A 593 -22.73 -5.75 -6.20
CA LEU A 593 -23.25 -5.19 -7.43
C LEU A 593 -24.76 -5.46 -7.49
N THR A 594 -25.55 -4.39 -7.60
CA THR A 594 -26.97 -4.49 -7.89
C THR A 594 -27.16 -4.59 -9.41
N ALA A 595 -28.21 -5.31 -9.85
CA ALA A 595 -28.55 -5.26 -11.26
C ALA A 595 -28.75 -3.79 -11.68
N PRO A 596 -28.24 -3.35 -12.86
CA PRO A 596 -28.52 -2.01 -13.33
C PRO A 596 -30.04 -1.81 -13.31
N ALA A 597 -30.51 -0.71 -12.72
CA ALA A 597 -31.91 -0.33 -12.85
C ALA A 597 -32.21 -0.30 -14.34
N ALA A 598 -33.21 -1.06 -14.79
CA ALA A 598 -33.62 -1.07 -16.19
C ALA A 598 -33.72 0.38 -16.64
N ALA A 599 -32.92 0.76 -17.65
CA ALA A 599 -32.92 2.11 -18.16
C ALA A 599 -34.38 2.41 -18.59
N ALA A 600 -35.04 3.32 -17.87
CA ALA A 600 -36.26 3.92 -18.35
C ALA A 600 -35.89 4.69 -19.63
N HIS A 601 -36.22 4.11 -20.78
CA HIS A 601 -36.08 4.72 -22.11
C HIS A 601 -37.00 5.91 -22.25
#